data_0dcd7fda2e8cd00e1a53dea0710c304d
#
_entry.id   0dcd7fda2e8cd00e1a53dea0710c304d
#
_cell.length_a   1.000
_cell.length_b   1.000
_cell.length_c   1.000
_cell.angle_alpha   90.00
_cell.angle_beta   90.00
_cell.angle_gamma   90.00
#
_symmetry.space_group_name_H-M   'P 1'
#
loop_
_entity.id
_entity.type
_entity.pdbx_description
1 polymer ?
#
loop_
_entity_poly.entity_id
_entity_poly.type
_entity_poly.pdbx_seq_one_letter_code
_entity_poly.pdbx_strand_id
1 'polypeptide(L)'
;AGAKLRPLTLYRTVNGAQRFAGVVTVDISIDWLSDYLNGIRLFESGYAFLIMRDGTFITHPDRRLVSRENMFTRIAQSGDPSLARIIKRMDVEPFGAAFGRDFHTGKRSLHYIHSLAATGWIIVIVVPEHELYGDLRALARTIVLIIIVGMLALFVAVLFVARSITRPVHSLSRVAGEIARGNLDID
;
A
#
# COMPACT_ATOMS: atom_id res chain seq x y z
N ALA A 1 11.10 -28.62 10.31
CA ALA A 1 11.14 -29.33 9.03
C ALA A 1 11.79 -28.44 7.99
N GLY A 2 12.85 -28.90 7.32
CA GLY A 2 13.57 -28.12 6.30
C GLY A 2 12.84 -28.16 4.94
N ALA A 3 12.83 -27.05 4.21
CA ALA A 3 12.44 -27.07 2.81
C ALA A 3 13.60 -27.66 1.99
N LYS A 4 13.32 -28.73 1.25
CA LYS A 4 14.33 -29.33 0.35
C LYS A 4 14.30 -28.61 -0.98
N LEU A 5 15.43 -28.05 -1.39
CA LEU A 5 15.63 -27.59 -2.75
C LEU A 5 15.71 -28.79 -3.71
N ARG A 6 15.44 -28.57 -5.00
CA ARG A 6 15.57 -29.62 -6.01
C ARG A 6 16.98 -30.21 -5.95
N PRO A 7 17.11 -31.55 -5.87
CA PRO A 7 18.41 -32.19 -5.89
C PRO A 7 19.11 -31.94 -7.23
N LEU A 8 20.36 -31.54 -7.18
CA LEU A 8 21.22 -31.43 -8.35
C LEU A 8 21.90 -32.77 -8.60
N THR A 9 21.56 -33.41 -9.72
CA THR A 9 22.18 -34.68 -10.11
C THR A 9 23.48 -34.41 -10.85
N LEU A 10 24.60 -34.95 -10.38
CA LEU A 10 25.91 -34.81 -10.98
C LEU A 10 26.19 -36.02 -11.84
N TYR A 11 26.65 -35.77 -13.08
CA TYR A 11 27.16 -36.78 -14.01
C TYR A 11 28.63 -36.55 -14.27
N ARG A 12 29.40 -37.60 -14.28
CA ARG A 12 30.82 -37.60 -14.70
C ARG A 12 30.92 -38.23 -16.09
N THR A 13 31.56 -37.55 -17.05
CA THR A 13 31.84 -38.12 -18.34
C THR A 13 33.07 -39.03 -18.27
N VAL A 14 32.93 -40.30 -18.59
CA VAL A 14 33.99 -41.29 -18.66
C VAL A 14 33.90 -41.98 -20.02
N ASN A 15 34.98 -41.89 -20.84
CA ASN A 15 35.05 -42.48 -22.18
C ASN A 15 33.88 -42.08 -23.09
N GLY A 16 33.46 -40.79 -23.05
CA GLY A 16 32.36 -40.31 -23.87
C GLY A 16 30.94 -40.63 -23.36
N ALA A 17 30.80 -41.45 -22.32
CA ALA A 17 29.54 -41.80 -21.69
C ALA A 17 29.32 -41.01 -20.37
N GLN A 18 28.12 -40.49 -20.17
CA GLN A 18 27.74 -39.86 -18.91
C GLN A 18 27.39 -40.92 -17.87
N ARG A 19 28.16 -40.97 -16.78
CA ARG A 19 27.88 -41.84 -15.63
C ARG A 19 27.39 -41.01 -14.46
N PHE A 20 26.40 -41.53 -13.75
CA PHE A 20 25.91 -40.98 -12.49
C PHE A 20 27.08 -40.87 -11.51
N ALA A 21 27.37 -39.69 -11.00
CA ALA A 21 28.46 -39.41 -10.06
C ALA A 21 27.95 -39.14 -8.64
N GLY A 22 26.73 -38.62 -8.50
CA GLY A 22 26.17 -38.32 -7.20
C GLY A 22 25.02 -37.32 -7.28
N VAL A 23 24.47 -37.00 -6.14
CA VAL A 23 23.46 -35.98 -5.95
C VAL A 23 23.94 -35.02 -4.87
N VAL A 24 23.86 -33.73 -5.12
CA VAL A 24 24.08 -32.70 -4.12
C VAL A 24 22.72 -32.17 -3.69
N THR A 25 22.45 -32.18 -2.41
CA THR A 25 21.25 -31.59 -1.81
C THR A 25 21.65 -30.48 -0.85
N VAL A 26 20.87 -29.40 -0.86
CA VAL A 26 21.00 -28.31 0.11
C VAL A 26 19.70 -28.22 0.86
N ASP A 27 19.76 -28.36 2.17
CA ASP A 27 18.60 -28.19 3.05
C ASP A 27 18.65 -26.79 3.67
N ILE A 28 17.58 -26.03 3.51
CA ILE A 28 17.41 -24.70 4.11
C ILE A 28 16.40 -24.82 5.25
N SER A 29 16.76 -24.29 6.41
CA SER A 29 15.83 -24.21 7.55
C SER A 29 14.68 -23.26 7.23
N ILE A 30 13.45 -23.73 7.34
CA ILE A 30 12.25 -22.90 7.19
C ILE A 30 12.19 -21.85 8.29
N ASP A 31 12.63 -22.18 9.50
CA ASP A 31 12.65 -21.24 10.63
C ASP A 31 13.58 -20.06 10.36
N TRP A 32 14.81 -20.34 9.88
CA TRP A 32 15.73 -19.26 9.48
C TRP A 32 15.15 -18.37 8.38
N LEU A 33 14.52 -18.97 7.38
CA LEU A 33 13.91 -18.24 6.27
C LEU A 33 12.72 -17.38 6.75
N SER A 34 11.91 -17.92 7.67
CA SER A 34 10.82 -17.20 8.30
C SER A 34 11.31 -16.01 9.10
N ASP A 35 12.35 -16.20 9.92
CA ASP A 35 12.93 -15.14 10.74
C ASP A 35 13.57 -14.05 9.86
N TYR A 36 14.21 -14.43 8.77
CA TYR A 36 14.75 -13.49 7.79
C TYR A 36 13.66 -12.62 7.15
N LEU A 37 12.58 -13.24 6.66
CA LEU A 37 11.47 -12.51 6.05
C LEU A 37 10.71 -11.63 7.05
N ASN A 38 10.51 -12.11 8.27
CA ASN A 38 9.89 -11.32 9.35
C ASN A 38 10.76 -10.14 9.81
N GLY A 39 12.08 -10.22 9.59
CA GLY A 39 13.01 -9.12 9.85
C GLY A 39 12.94 -7.98 8.83
N ILE A 40 12.35 -8.24 7.65
CA ILE A 40 12.15 -7.23 6.61
C ILE A 40 10.97 -6.34 7.02
N ARG A 41 11.25 -5.11 7.40
CA ARG A 41 10.20 -4.13 7.70
C ARG A 41 9.63 -3.57 6.41
N LEU A 42 8.38 -3.89 6.17
CA LEU A 42 7.59 -3.37 5.06
C LEU A 42 6.53 -2.43 5.63
N PHE A 43 6.82 -1.14 5.65
CA PHE A 43 6.01 -0.14 6.36
C PHE A 43 5.93 -0.46 7.88
N GLU A 44 4.83 -0.12 8.57
CA GLU A 44 4.66 -0.37 10.00
C GLU A 44 4.15 -1.78 10.30
N SER A 45 3.19 -2.28 9.52
CA SER A 45 2.54 -3.58 9.74
C SER A 45 2.45 -4.47 8.49
N GLY A 46 3.13 -4.07 7.40
CA GLY A 46 3.27 -4.91 6.23
C GLY A 46 4.19 -6.11 6.51
N TYR A 47 3.98 -7.20 5.79
CA TYR A 47 4.75 -8.42 5.94
C TYR A 47 4.90 -9.17 4.62
N ALA A 48 5.88 -10.07 4.57
CA ALA A 48 6.11 -10.94 3.43
C ALA A 48 6.09 -12.41 3.86
N PHE A 49 5.69 -13.27 2.95
CA PHE A 49 5.72 -14.70 3.14
C PHE A 49 5.95 -15.44 1.82
N LEU A 50 6.29 -16.73 1.93
CA LEU A 50 6.52 -17.59 0.78
C LEU A 50 5.51 -18.72 0.74
N ILE A 51 5.08 -19.03 -0.48
CA ILE A 51 4.25 -20.20 -0.76
C ILE A 51 4.90 -21.05 -1.86
N MET A 52 4.55 -22.32 -1.88
CA MET A 52 4.83 -23.20 -3.01
C MET A 52 3.91 -22.87 -4.19
N ARG A 53 4.22 -23.37 -5.36
CA ARG A 53 3.38 -23.18 -6.56
C ARG A 53 1.97 -23.75 -6.43
N ASP A 54 1.78 -24.74 -5.58
CA ASP A 54 0.47 -25.31 -5.25
C ASP A 54 -0.32 -24.48 -4.22
N GLY A 55 0.27 -23.38 -3.70
CA GLY A 55 -0.32 -22.50 -2.69
C GLY A 55 -0.03 -22.88 -1.24
N THR A 56 0.73 -23.94 -0.97
CA THR A 56 1.11 -24.37 0.39
C THR A 56 2.06 -23.35 1.01
N PHE A 57 1.80 -22.91 2.24
CA PHE A 57 2.65 -21.94 2.94
C PHE A 57 4.00 -22.55 3.31
N ILE A 58 5.11 -21.92 2.87
CA ILE A 58 6.48 -22.24 3.27
C ILE A 58 6.84 -21.44 4.51
N THR A 59 6.56 -20.13 4.48
CA THR A 59 6.74 -19.22 5.61
C THR A 59 5.51 -18.33 5.75
N HIS A 60 5.21 -17.91 6.99
CA HIS A 60 4.15 -16.93 7.26
C HIS A 60 4.35 -16.38 8.68
N PRO A 61 3.99 -15.11 9.00
CA PRO A 61 4.03 -14.59 10.37
C PRO A 61 3.21 -15.44 11.34
N ASP A 62 2.04 -15.91 10.93
CA ASP A 62 1.30 -16.92 11.67
C ASP A 62 1.83 -18.32 11.35
N ARG A 63 2.68 -18.85 12.24
CA ARG A 63 3.29 -20.18 12.09
C ARG A 63 2.29 -21.33 11.99
N ARG A 64 1.04 -21.13 12.41
CA ARG A 64 -0.02 -22.16 12.33
C ARG A 64 -0.42 -22.50 10.89
N LEU A 65 -0.19 -21.57 9.97
CA LEU A 65 -0.51 -21.73 8.56
C LEU A 65 0.56 -22.52 7.80
N VAL A 66 1.79 -22.52 8.29
CA VAL A 66 2.95 -23.11 7.62
C VAL A 66 2.77 -24.62 7.47
N SER A 67 2.88 -25.12 6.24
CA SER A 67 2.74 -26.55 5.87
C SER A 67 1.42 -27.21 6.27
N ARG A 68 0.42 -26.45 6.70
CA ARG A 68 -0.90 -26.96 7.12
C ARG A 68 -2.05 -26.45 6.29
N GLU A 69 -1.91 -25.24 5.77
CA GLU A 69 -2.96 -24.59 5.02
C GLU A 69 -2.49 -24.18 3.62
N ASN A 70 -3.45 -23.88 2.77
CA ASN A 70 -3.23 -23.51 1.38
C ASN A 70 -3.84 -22.14 1.10
N MET A 71 -3.01 -21.21 0.57
CA MET A 71 -3.45 -19.86 0.27
C MET A 71 -4.57 -19.81 -0.75
N PHE A 72 -4.53 -20.67 -1.79
CA PHE A 72 -5.54 -20.66 -2.83
C PHE A 72 -6.91 -21.09 -2.30
N THR A 73 -6.92 -22.09 -1.41
CA THR A 73 -8.14 -22.52 -0.72
C THR A 73 -8.71 -21.39 0.16
N ARG A 74 -7.85 -20.68 0.89
CA ARG A 74 -8.28 -19.54 1.71
C ARG A 74 -8.87 -18.41 0.88
N ILE A 75 -8.24 -18.08 -0.25
CA ILE A 75 -8.74 -17.05 -1.16
C ILE A 75 -10.07 -17.48 -1.78
N ALA A 76 -10.21 -18.75 -2.16
CA ALA A 76 -11.47 -19.27 -2.67
C ALA A 76 -12.59 -19.19 -1.62
N GLN A 77 -12.29 -19.47 -0.36
CA GLN A 77 -13.24 -19.36 0.76
C GLN A 77 -13.59 -17.91 1.11
N SER A 78 -12.64 -16.98 0.94
CA SER A 78 -12.88 -15.55 1.19
C SER A 78 -13.81 -14.89 0.19
N GLY A 79 -13.98 -15.51 -0.99
CA GLY A 79 -14.80 -14.96 -2.07
C GLY A 79 -14.24 -13.68 -2.70
N ASP A 80 -13.00 -13.32 -2.45
CA ASP A 80 -12.39 -12.11 -3.01
C ASP A 80 -11.99 -12.32 -4.49
N PRO A 81 -12.71 -11.68 -5.44
CA PRO A 81 -12.49 -11.90 -6.86
C PRO A 81 -11.16 -11.29 -7.35
N SER A 82 -10.60 -10.33 -6.61
CA SER A 82 -9.38 -9.62 -6.99
C SER A 82 -8.17 -10.51 -6.80
N LEU A 83 -8.05 -11.14 -5.64
CA LEU A 83 -6.98 -12.08 -5.33
C LEU A 83 -7.08 -13.35 -6.17
N ALA A 84 -8.30 -13.88 -6.36
CA ALA A 84 -8.53 -15.04 -7.22
C ALA A 84 -8.08 -14.81 -8.68
N ARG A 85 -8.24 -13.59 -9.19
CA ARG A 85 -7.84 -13.22 -10.55
C ARG A 85 -6.33 -13.22 -10.73
N ILE A 86 -5.58 -12.72 -9.74
CA ILE A 86 -4.11 -12.72 -9.80
C ILE A 86 -3.59 -14.15 -9.83
N ILE A 87 -4.08 -15.00 -8.94
CA ILE A 87 -3.65 -16.40 -8.88
C ILE A 87 -3.84 -17.10 -10.23
N LYS A 88 -4.97 -16.88 -10.89
CA LYS A 88 -5.23 -17.46 -12.23
C LYS A 88 -4.27 -16.97 -13.31
N ARG A 89 -3.69 -15.78 -13.15
CA ARG A 89 -2.74 -15.20 -14.11
C ARG A 89 -1.29 -15.57 -13.85
N MET A 90 -0.97 -16.11 -12.68
CA MET A 90 0.41 -16.42 -12.29
C MET A 90 1.12 -17.42 -13.21
N ASP A 91 0.36 -18.24 -13.94
CA ASP A 91 0.96 -19.15 -14.94
C ASP A 91 1.47 -18.42 -16.20
N VAL A 92 0.95 -17.22 -16.46
CA VAL A 92 1.27 -16.40 -17.66
C VAL A 92 2.18 -15.22 -17.29
N GLU A 93 1.90 -14.58 -16.16
CA GLU A 93 2.62 -13.40 -15.68
C GLU A 93 3.33 -13.73 -14.36
N PRO A 94 4.67 -13.56 -14.28
CA PRO A 94 5.45 -13.94 -13.10
C PRO A 94 5.18 -13.01 -11.89
N PHE A 95 4.47 -11.90 -12.09
CA PHE A 95 4.14 -10.94 -11.04
C PHE A 95 2.70 -10.43 -11.17
N GLY A 96 2.15 -9.98 -10.05
CA GLY A 96 0.83 -9.37 -10.01
C GLY A 96 0.61 -8.58 -8.74
N ALA A 97 -0.29 -7.61 -8.78
CA ALA A 97 -0.69 -6.84 -7.61
C ALA A 97 -2.21 -6.63 -7.61
N ALA A 98 -2.85 -6.80 -6.46
CA ALA A 98 -4.25 -6.43 -6.26
C ALA A 98 -4.54 -6.02 -4.82
N PHE A 99 -5.54 -5.18 -4.68
CA PHE A 99 -6.16 -4.92 -3.39
C PHE A 99 -7.15 -6.02 -3.06
N GLY A 100 -7.04 -6.56 -1.86
CA GLY A 100 -7.93 -7.57 -1.33
C GLY A 100 -7.98 -7.51 0.18
N ARG A 101 -8.89 -8.28 0.78
CA ARG A 101 -8.91 -8.44 2.24
C ARG A 101 -7.86 -9.45 2.64
N ASP A 102 -6.91 -8.99 3.46
CA ASP A 102 -5.92 -9.86 4.04
C ASP A 102 -6.57 -10.84 5.03
N PHE A 103 -6.33 -12.13 4.85
CA PHE A 103 -6.94 -13.18 5.66
C PHE A 103 -6.31 -13.31 7.06
N HIS A 104 -5.14 -12.72 7.29
CA HIS A 104 -4.47 -12.73 8.60
C HIS A 104 -4.93 -11.56 9.48
N THR A 105 -4.93 -10.36 8.94
CA THR A 105 -5.28 -9.13 9.69
C THR A 105 -6.73 -8.71 9.50
N GLY A 106 -7.43 -9.23 8.48
CA GLY A 106 -8.79 -8.83 8.11
C GLY A 106 -8.87 -7.44 7.47
N LYS A 107 -7.76 -6.72 7.35
CA LYS A 107 -7.69 -5.38 6.79
C LYS A 107 -7.62 -5.42 5.27
N ARG A 108 -8.08 -4.36 4.62
CA ARG A 108 -7.86 -4.19 3.19
C ARG A 108 -6.39 -3.87 2.94
N SER A 109 -5.74 -4.68 2.10
CA SER A 109 -4.30 -4.64 1.87
C SER A 109 -3.98 -4.81 0.40
N LEU A 110 -2.86 -4.23 -0.03
CA LEU A 110 -2.25 -4.51 -1.31
C LEU A 110 -1.46 -5.82 -1.18
N HIS A 111 -1.78 -6.79 -2.04
CA HIS A 111 -1.05 -8.03 -2.19
C HIS A 111 -0.21 -7.93 -3.45
N TYR A 112 1.11 -7.94 -3.30
CA TYR A 112 2.05 -8.05 -4.41
C TYR A 112 2.58 -9.48 -4.43
N ILE A 113 2.49 -10.13 -5.58
CA ILE A 113 2.80 -11.54 -5.76
C ILE A 113 3.85 -11.67 -6.87
N HIS A 114 4.93 -12.40 -6.60
CA HIS A 114 5.99 -12.63 -7.56
C HIS A 114 6.49 -14.08 -7.53
N SER A 115 6.57 -14.71 -8.70
CA SER A 115 7.08 -16.08 -8.85
C SER A 115 8.59 -16.07 -9.00
N LEU A 116 9.28 -16.84 -8.16
CA LEU A 116 10.73 -17.00 -8.17
C LEU A 116 11.09 -18.15 -9.12
N ALA A 117 11.60 -17.84 -10.31
CA ALA A 117 11.90 -18.82 -11.33
C ALA A 117 12.90 -19.91 -10.89
N ALA A 118 13.86 -19.58 -10.04
CA ALA A 118 14.91 -20.50 -9.59
C ALA A 118 14.38 -21.65 -8.71
N THR A 119 13.38 -21.37 -7.85
CA THR A 119 12.85 -22.33 -6.88
C THR A 119 11.43 -22.82 -7.21
N GLY A 120 10.72 -22.06 -8.04
CA GLY A 120 9.29 -22.23 -8.28
C GLY A 120 8.44 -21.75 -7.10
N TRP A 121 9.04 -21.07 -6.12
CA TRP A 121 8.32 -20.47 -5.00
C TRP A 121 7.71 -19.15 -5.40
N ILE A 122 6.75 -18.72 -4.62
CA ILE A 122 6.05 -17.47 -4.82
C ILE A 122 6.24 -16.65 -3.57
N ILE A 123 6.78 -15.44 -3.72
CA ILE A 123 6.81 -14.44 -2.68
C ILE A 123 5.52 -13.62 -2.72
N VAL A 124 4.90 -13.45 -1.57
CA VAL A 124 3.73 -12.60 -1.40
C VAL A 124 4.08 -11.51 -0.39
N ILE A 125 3.89 -10.27 -0.79
CA ILE A 125 4.07 -9.09 0.04
C ILE A 125 2.70 -8.49 0.30
N VAL A 126 2.37 -8.26 1.57
CA VAL A 126 1.10 -7.70 2.02
C VAL A 126 1.36 -6.37 2.70
N VAL A 127 0.78 -5.30 2.16
CA VAL A 127 0.89 -3.95 2.71
C VAL A 127 -0.51 -3.41 2.98
N PRO A 128 -0.86 -3.04 4.21
CA PRO A 128 -2.15 -2.46 4.52
C PRO A 128 -2.40 -1.16 3.77
N GLU A 129 -3.60 -1.02 3.18
CA GLU A 129 -3.97 0.14 2.36
C GLU A 129 -3.85 1.46 3.12
N HIS A 130 -4.17 1.47 4.42
CA HIS A 130 -4.10 2.68 5.22
C HIS A 130 -2.68 3.20 5.43
N GLU A 131 -1.67 2.34 5.36
CA GLU A 131 -0.26 2.75 5.45
C GLU A 131 0.25 3.31 4.12
N LEU A 132 -0.24 2.78 3.00
CA LEU A 132 0.09 3.31 1.67
C LEU A 132 -0.41 4.75 1.48
N TYR A 133 -1.58 5.08 2.03
CA TYR A 133 -2.24 6.37 1.84
C TYR A 133 -2.25 7.26 3.11
N GLY A 134 -1.63 6.80 4.21
CA GLY A 134 -1.61 7.52 5.49
C GLY A 134 -1.03 8.92 5.35
N ASP A 135 0.15 9.03 4.78
CA ASP A 135 0.86 10.29 4.57
C ASP A 135 0.12 11.22 3.61
N LEU A 136 -0.48 10.67 2.55
CA LEU A 136 -1.28 11.45 1.59
C LEU A 136 -2.52 12.07 2.25
N ARG A 137 -3.18 11.34 3.16
CA ARG A 137 -4.34 11.88 3.90
C ARG A 137 -3.94 12.98 4.88
N ALA A 138 -2.78 12.84 5.52
CA ALA A 138 -2.24 13.89 6.39
C ALA A 138 -1.91 15.16 5.60
N LEU A 139 -1.25 15.02 4.46
CA LEU A 139 -0.96 16.15 3.55
C LEU A 139 -2.25 16.80 3.03
N ALA A 140 -3.23 16.01 2.57
CA ALA A 140 -4.50 16.53 2.09
C ALA A 140 -5.23 17.34 3.17
N ARG A 141 -5.25 16.88 4.41
CA ARG A 141 -5.85 17.59 5.54
C ARG A 141 -5.14 18.92 5.82
N THR A 142 -3.82 18.93 5.78
CA THR A 142 -3.02 20.16 5.95
C THR A 142 -3.32 21.17 4.85
N ILE A 143 -3.37 20.74 3.61
CA ILE A 143 -3.70 21.60 2.45
C ILE A 143 -5.11 22.22 2.61
N VAL A 144 -6.11 21.40 2.96
CA VAL A 144 -7.48 21.87 3.18
C VAL A 144 -7.53 22.91 4.29
N LEU A 145 -6.79 22.69 5.39
CA LEU A 145 -6.73 23.63 6.50
C LEU A 145 -6.11 24.96 6.06
N ILE A 146 -5.02 24.95 5.29
CA ILE A 146 -4.39 26.16 4.74
C ILE A 146 -5.36 26.94 3.85
N ILE A 147 -6.11 26.23 2.98
CA ILE A 147 -7.11 26.85 2.10
C ILE A 147 -8.21 27.52 2.94
N ILE A 148 -8.74 26.85 3.96
CA ILE A 148 -9.79 27.42 4.83
C ILE A 148 -9.27 28.67 5.55
N VAL A 149 -8.08 28.61 6.14
CA VAL A 149 -7.47 29.77 6.83
C VAL A 149 -7.23 30.93 5.87
N GLY A 150 -6.71 30.64 4.67
CA GLY A 150 -6.47 31.67 3.64
C GLY A 150 -7.78 32.33 3.15
N MET A 151 -8.82 31.51 2.96
CA MET A 151 -10.14 32.04 2.57
C MET A 151 -10.76 32.91 3.68
N LEU A 152 -10.63 32.49 4.94
CA LEU A 152 -11.10 33.28 6.09
C LEU A 152 -10.35 34.60 6.21
N ALA A 153 -9.02 34.58 6.06
CA ALA A 153 -8.20 35.80 6.07
C ALA A 153 -8.58 36.76 4.94
N LEU A 154 -8.78 36.25 3.74
CA LEU A 154 -9.27 37.03 2.59
C LEU A 154 -10.64 37.64 2.88
N PHE A 155 -11.57 36.86 3.42
CA PHE A 155 -12.91 37.32 3.78
C PHE A 155 -12.86 38.46 4.80
N VAL A 156 -12.05 38.32 5.85
CA VAL A 156 -11.83 39.35 6.87
C VAL A 156 -11.23 40.61 6.22
N ALA A 157 -10.22 40.48 5.36
CA ALA A 157 -9.60 41.60 4.65
C ALA A 157 -10.64 42.36 3.78
N VAL A 158 -11.48 41.63 3.03
CA VAL A 158 -12.56 42.23 2.22
C VAL A 158 -13.55 43.01 3.11
N LEU A 159 -13.95 42.43 4.24
CA LEU A 159 -14.85 43.09 5.20
C LEU A 159 -14.22 44.35 5.80
N PHE A 160 -12.92 44.27 6.09
CA PHE A 160 -12.17 45.41 6.62
C PHE A 160 -12.12 46.56 5.59
N VAL A 161 -11.78 46.26 4.33
CA VAL A 161 -11.77 47.23 3.23
C VAL A 161 -13.16 47.83 3.00
N ALA A 162 -14.19 46.99 2.97
CA ALA A 162 -15.58 47.43 2.78
C ALA A 162 -16.02 48.39 3.90
N ARG A 163 -15.66 48.09 5.15
CA ARG A 163 -15.98 48.99 6.28
C ARG A 163 -15.14 50.22 6.35
N SER A 164 -13.84 50.15 6.04
CA SER A 164 -12.90 51.26 6.19
C SER A 164 -12.99 52.28 5.06
N ILE A 165 -13.30 51.85 3.84
CA ILE A 165 -13.26 52.75 2.67
C ILE A 165 -14.69 53.05 2.18
N THR A 166 -15.54 52.08 2.06
CA THR A 166 -16.87 52.24 1.41
C THR A 166 -17.84 53.05 2.30
N ARG A 167 -17.80 52.87 3.61
CA ARG A 167 -18.71 53.61 4.51
C ARG A 167 -18.40 55.11 4.58
N PRO A 168 -17.16 55.60 4.75
CA PRO A 168 -16.88 57.03 4.76
C PRO A 168 -17.15 57.74 3.42
N VAL A 169 -16.93 57.02 2.29
CA VAL A 169 -17.23 57.62 0.97
C VAL A 169 -18.73 57.84 0.76
N HIS A 170 -19.59 56.93 1.22
CA HIS A 170 -21.04 57.11 1.16
C HIS A 170 -21.53 58.25 2.08
N SER A 171 -20.93 58.45 3.27
CA SER A 171 -21.29 59.56 4.14
C SER A 171 -20.88 60.91 3.57
N LEU A 172 -19.71 61.05 2.94
CA LEU A 172 -19.26 62.25 2.25
C LEU A 172 -20.15 62.60 1.06
N SER A 173 -20.57 61.61 0.27
CA SER A 173 -21.49 61.83 -0.87
C SER A 173 -22.85 62.32 -0.42
N ARG A 174 -23.35 61.85 0.72
CA ARG A 174 -24.64 62.29 1.29
C ARG A 174 -24.53 63.72 1.84
N VAL A 175 -23.48 64.05 2.56
CA VAL A 175 -23.21 65.41 3.09
C VAL A 175 -23.07 66.43 1.93
N ALA A 176 -22.30 66.09 0.89
CA ALA A 176 -22.18 66.94 -0.30
C ALA A 176 -23.51 67.20 -1.01
N GLY A 177 -24.42 66.17 -1.06
CA GLY A 177 -25.74 66.29 -1.63
C GLY A 177 -26.70 67.17 -0.79
N GLU A 178 -26.57 67.17 0.54
CA GLU A 178 -27.33 68.06 1.42
C GLU A 178 -26.88 69.49 1.34
N ILE A 179 -25.55 69.76 1.28
CA ILE A 179 -25.01 71.10 1.02
C ILE A 179 -25.50 71.64 -0.33
N ALA A 180 -25.49 70.84 -1.38
CA ALA A 180 -25.99 71.24 -2.72
C ALA A 180 -27.47 71.61 -2.73
N ARG A 181 -28.25 71.14 -1.76
CA ARG A 181 -29.68 71.45 -1.57
C ARG A 181 -29.90 72.64 -0.64
N GLY A 182 -28.86 73.32 -0.17
CA GLY A 182 -28.92 74.51 0.65
C GLY A 182 -29.13 74.25 2.15
N ASN A 183 -29.07 72.98 2.59
CA ASN A 183 -29.16 72.63 4.01
C ASN A 183 -27.74 72.69 4.63
N LEU A 184 -27.46 73.82 5.35
CA LEU A 184 -26.17 74.13 5.99
C LEU A 184 -26.09 73.69 7.43
N ASP A 185 -27.15 73.14 8.00
CA ASP A 185 -27.23 72.64 9.38
C ASP A 185 -26.86 71.16 9.43
N ILE A 186 -25.56 70.87 9.47
CA ILE A 186 -25.04 69.49 9.48
C ILE A 186 -24.32 69.33 10.83
N ASP A 187 -24.88 68.54 11.72
CA ASP A 187 -24.30 68.04 12.95
C ASP A 187 -23.43 66.78 12.69
#